data_c13fac8e29631e08c01a91ea30938901
#
_entry.id   c13fac8e29631e08c01a91ea30938901
#
_cell.length_a   1.000
_cell.length_b   1.000
_cell.length_c   1.000
_cell.angle_alpha   90.00
_cell.angle_beta   90.00
_cell.angle_gamma   90.00
#
_symmetry.space_group_name_H-M   'P 1'
#
loop_
_entity.id
_entity.type
_entity.pdbx_description
1 polymer ?
#
loop_
_entity_poly.entity_id
_entity_poly.type
_entity_poly.pdbx_seq_one_letter_code
_entity_poly.pdbx_strand_id
1 'polypeptide(L)'
;ELNKILKKLERHYKDMQDVEFTVENNKLWILQTRSGKRTSKSAVKIAVDMVREKLITKDEAVLRVDPNSLDTLLHPTLDEKSSIQVIANGLPASPGAASGKVVFTSEEAERLNNMMQDTILVRIETSPEDIQGMHAAKGILTARGGMTSHAAVVARGMGRPCVSGSSEIDIQYDKKTFKTSSNEIKEGDIITIDGSTGRIILGSVPTVKPEISGDFSKLMRWADNIRKLKIRTNSETPQDTKTARDFGAEGIGLCRTEHMFFDEERILSVREMICLLYTSDAADEVACV
;
A
#
# COMPACT_ATOMS: atom_id res chain seq x y z
N GLU A 1 -22.78 37.34 -1.05
CA GLU A 1 -23.98 36.58 -0.62
C GLU A 1 -23.68 35.09 -0.53
N LEU A 2 -23.16 34.45 -1.57
CA LEU A 2 -22.83 33.01 -1.57
C LEU A 2 -21.97 32.59 -0.38
N ASN A 3 -20.85 33.29 -0.09
CA ASN A 3 -19.99 32.98 1.05
C ASN A 3 -20.71 33.01 2.41
N LYS A 4 -21.72 33.89 2.59
CA LYS A 4 -22.50 33.91 3.82
C LYS A 4 -23.37 32.65 3.95
N ILE A 5 -23.93 32.21 2.83
CA ILE A 5 -24.75 30.99 2.76
C ILE A 5 -23.88 29.74 3.02
N LEU A 6 -22.74 29.62 2.35
CA LEU A 6 -21.82 28.54 2.55
C LEU A 6 -21.39 28.40 4.01
N LYS A 7 -20.96 29.49 4.64
CA LYS A 7 -20.60 29.51 6.08
C LYS A 7 -21.78 29.14 6.98
N LYS A 8 -23.01 29.51 6.60
CA LYS A 8 -24.21 29.15 7.38
C LYS A 8 -24.47 27.65 7.26
N LEU A 9 -24.32 27.06 6.07
CA LEU A 9 -24.50 25.65 5.83
C LEU A 9 -23.44 24.83 6.57
N GLU A 10 -22.15 25.19 6.46
CA GLU A 10 -21.07 24.51 7.18
C GLU A 10 -21.27 24.51 8.70
N ARG A 11 -21.69 25.64 9.26
CA ARG A 11 -22.00 25.75 10.70
C ARG A 11 -23.19 24.89 11.10
N HIS A 12 -24.21 24.82 10.25
CA HIS A 12 -25.44 24.08 10.52
C HIS A 12 -25.19 22.58 10.49
N TYR A 13 -24.55 22.11 9.42
CA TYR A 13 -24.24 20.68 9.24
C TYR A 13 -22.96 20.24 9.96
N LYS A 14 -22.18 21.19 10.44
CA LYS A 14 -20.83 20.95 11.00
C LYS A 14 -19.96 20.10 10.07
N ASP A 15 -20.11 20.26 8.78
CA ASP A 15 -19.34 19.53 7.75
C ASP A 15 -19.26 20.33 6.46
N MET A 16 -18.24 20.03 5.63
CA MET A 16 -18.09 20.58 4.30
C MET A 16 -19.31 20.22 3.44
N GLN A 17 -19.87 21.21 2.79
CA GLN A 17 -21.05 21.06 1.96
C GLN A 17 -20.73 21.29 0.48
N ASP A 18 -21.24 20.42 -0.35
CA ASP A 18 -21.33 20.60 -1.79
C ASP A 18 -22.67 21.27 -2.09
N VAL A 19 -22.65 22.43 -2.77
CA VAL A 19 -23.81 23.28 -2.94
C VAL A 19 -24.05 23.56 -4.41
N GLU A 20 -25.26 23.24 -4.87
CA GLU A 20 -25.73 23.59 -6.20
C GLU A 20 -26.52 24.91 -6.12
N PHE A 21 -26.20 25.83 -7.02
CA PHE A 21 -26.87 27.13 -7.09
C PHE A 21 -27.02 27.64 -8.52
N THR A 22 -27.93 28.55 -8.73
CA THR A 22 -28.06 29.29 -9.98
C THR A 22 -28.24 30.77 -9.71
N VAL A 23 -27.99 31.59 -10.73
CA VAL A 23 -28.21 33.02 -10.68
C VAL A 23 -29.17 33.40 -11.80
N GLU A 24 -30.33 33.98 -11.41
CA GLU A 24 -31.34 34.45 -12.33
C GLU A 24 -31.72 35.89 -11.95
N ASN A 25 -31.74 36.78 -12.89
CA ASN A 25 -32.06 38.21 -12.69
C ASN A 25 -31.27 38.86 -11.53
N ASN A 26 -29.94 38.57 -11.50
CA ASN A 26 -29.02 39.02 -10.43
C ASN A 26 -29.39 38.52 -9.02
N LYS A 27 -30.26 37.52 -8.90
CA LYS A 27 -30.63 36.88 -7.65
C LYS A 27 -30.03 35.47 -7.56
N LEU A 28 -29.39 35.20 -6.40
CA LEU A 28 -28.82 33.88 -6.13
C LEU A 28 -29.91 32.94 -5.59
N TRP A 29 -29.99 31.77 -6.17
CA TRP A 29 -30.88 30.67 -5.76
C TRP A 29 -30.05 29.46 -5.38
N ILE A 30 -30.23 28.94 -4.18
CA ILE A 30 -29.67 27.70 -3.73
C ILE A 30 -30.64 26.59 -4.10
N LEU A 31 -30.15 25.59 -4.85
CA LEU A 31 -30.96 24.51 -5.36
C LEU A 31 -30.85 23.27 -4.48
N GLN A 32 -29.62 22.90 -4.10
CA GLN A 32 -29.36 21.71 -3.30
C GLN A 32 -28.10 21.87 -2.46
N THR A 33 -28.05 21.19 -1.32
CA THR A 33 -26.84 20.97 -0.52
C THR A 33 -26.73 19.51 -0.13
N ARG A 34 -25.50 19.00 -0.09
CA ARG A 34 -25.17 17.64 0.34
C ARG A 34 -23.78 17.62 0.98
N SER A 35 -23.49 16.57 1.75
CA SER A 35 -22.14 16.35 2.26
C SER A 35 -21.18 16.09 1.08
N GLY A 36 -20.12 16.89 1.00
CA GLY A 36 -19.18 16.84 -0.09
C GLY A 36 -18.38 15.52 -0.10
N LYS A 37 -18.27 14.90 -1.27
CA LYS A 37 -17.35 13.77 -1.48
C LYS A 37 -15.92 14.27 -1.33
N ARG A 38 -15.05 13.44 -0.73
CA ARG A 38 -13.68 13.85 -0.43
C ARG A 38 -12.70 12.69 -0.60
N THR A 39 -11.49 13.00 -1.06
CA THR A 39 -10.36 12.07 -1.04
C THR A 39 -9.81 11.94 0.39
N SER A 40 -9.04 10.90 0.66
CA SER A 40 -8.38 10.69 1.98
C SER A 40 -7.57 11.92 2.42
N LYS A 41 -6.79 12.50 1.51
CA LYS A 41 -6.01 13.72 1.75
C LYS A 41 -6.91 14.92 2.13
N SER A 42 -8.01 15.09 1.40
CA SER A 42 -8.98 16.16 1.68
C SER A 42 -9.70 15.91 2.99
N ALA A 43 -10.04 14.66 3.33
CA ALA A 43 -10.70 14.32 4.60
C ALA A 43 -9.86 14.75 5.81
N VAL A 44 -8.56 14.43 5.80
CA VAL A 44 -7.62 14.86 6.85
C VAL A 44 -7.53 16.38 6.93
N LYS A 45 -7.36 17.06 5.79
CA LYS A 45 -7.26 18.51 5.76
C LYS A 45 -8.53 19.19 6.28
N ILE A 46 -9.69 18.74 5.81
CA ILE A 46 -11.01 19.29 6.23
C ILE A 46 -11.20 19.10 7.73
N ALA A 47 -10.93 17.91 8.27
CA ALA A 47 -11.06 17.63 9.70
C ALA A 47 -10.19 18.57 10.54
N VAL A 48 -8.93 18.79 10.14
CA VAL A 48 -8.00 19.71 10.83
C VAL A 48 -8.45 21.17 10.71
N ASP A 49 -8.90 21.62 9.54
CA ASP A 49 -9.36 22.98 9.30
C ASP A 49 -10.63 23.26 10.13
N MET A 50 -11.58 22.32 10.20
CA MET A 50 -12.80 22.48 10.99
C MET A 50 -12.53 22.59 12.50
N VAL A 51 -11.52 21.89 13.02
CA VAL A 51 -11.08 22.08 14.42
C VAL A 51 -10.46 23.46 14.60
N ARG A 52 -9.64 23.92 13.65
CA ARG A 52 -9.04 25.26 13.69
C ARG A 52 -10.11 26.37 13.67
N GLU A 53 -11.17 26.15 12.90
CA GLU A 53 -12.34 27.08 12.81
C GLU A 53 -13.33 26.90 13.97
N LYS A 54 -13.06 26.00 14.91
CA LYS A 54 -13.91 25.72 16.09
C LYS A 54 -15.32 25.22 15.73
N LEU A 55 -15.47 24.56 14.59
CA LEU A 55 -16.73 23.96 14.15
C LEU A 55 -16.94 22.58 14.78
N ILE A 56 -15.87 21.85 15.02
CA ILE A 56 -15.87 20.52 15.64
C ILE A 56 -14.76 20.40 16.69
N THR A 57 -14.86 19.39 17.54
CA THR A 57 -13.82 19.05 18.52
C THR A 57 -12.72 18.19 17.88
N LYS A 58 -11.58 18.02 18.58
CA LYS A 58 -10.51 17.13 18.12
C LYS A 58 -10.97 15.68 18.07
N ASP A 59 -11.78 15.26 19.03
CA ASP A 59 -12.32 13.90 19.11
C ASP A 59 -13.26 13.62 17.93
N GLU A 60 -14.14 14.56 17.61
CA GLU A 60 -15.00 14.48 16.43
C GLU A 60 -14.18 14.43 15.13
N ALA A 61 -13.09 15.19 15.04
CA ALA A 61 -12.22 15.20 13.86
C ALA A 61 -11.56 13.82 13.64
N VAL A 62 -11.07 13.19 14.71
CA VAL A 62 -10.48 11.86 14.64
C VAL A 62 -11.51 10.81 14.22
N LEU A 63 -12.73 10.87 14.76
CA LEU A 63 -13.81 9.93 14.44
C LEU A 63 -14.35 10.06 13.00
N ARG A 64 -14.19 11.23 12.38
CA ARG A 64 -14.68 11.48 11.00
C ARG A 64 -13.78 10.97 9.89
N VAL A 65 -12.52 10.73 10.18
CA VAL A 65 -11.57 10.23 9.19
C VAL A 65 -11.56 8.72 9.24
N ASP A 66 -11.91 8.09 8.11
CA ASP A 66 -11.89 6.63 7.99
C ASP A 66 -10.44 6.12 8.06
N PRO A 67 -10.11 5.24 9.04
CA PRO A 67 -8.78 4.68 9.18
C PRO A 67 -8.28 3.94 7.92
N ASN A 68 -9.19 3.23 7.23
CA ASN A 68 -8.83 2.50 6.01
C ASN A 68 -8.40 3.44 4.89
N SER A 69 -8.96 4.64 4.85
CA SER A 69 -8.58 5.65 3.87
C SER A 69 -7.20 6.25 4.13
N LEU A 70 -6.72 6.23 5.38
CA LEU A 70 -5.40 6.74 5.74
C LEU A 70 -4.26 5.87 5.21
N ASP A 71 -4.50 4.57 5.06
CA ASP A 71 -3.52 3.64 4.50
C ASP A 71 -3.04 4.08 3.11
N THR A 72 -3.95 4.59 2.29
CA THR A 72 -3.61 5.10 0.96
C THR A 72 -2.66 6.30 0.99
N LEU A 73 -2.62 7.07 2.09
CA LEU A 73 -1.73 8.22 2.26
C LEU A 73 -0.30 7.84 2.65
N LEU A 74 -0.08 6.60 3.07
CA LEU A 74 1.21 6.09 3.49
C LEU A 74 2.00 5.43 2.35
N HIS A 75 1.36 5.28 1.18
CA HIS A 75 1.94 4.63 0.01
C HIS A 75 2.20 5.62 -1.12
N PRO A 76 3.19 5.37 -2.00
CA PRO A 76 3.41 6.18 -3.19
C PRO A 76 2.15 6.21 -4.06
N THR A 77 1.80 7.39 -4.55
CA THR A 77 0.65 7.61 -5.45
C THR A 77 1.13 8.11 -6.80
N LEU A 78 0.30 7.96 -7.83
CA LEU A 78 0.58 8.55 -9.14
C LEU A 78 0.50 10.08 -9.09
N ASP A 79 1.33 10.76 -9.87
CA ASP A 79 1.18 12.20 -10.09
C ASP A 79 -0.06 12.45 -10.95
N GLU A 80 -1.07 13.10 -10.37
CA GLU A 80 -2.36 13.42 -11.02
C GLU A 80 -2.21 14.32 -12.27
N LYS A 81 -1.06 14.98 -12.42
CA LYS A 81 -0.80 15.87 -13.57
C LYS A 81 -0.27 15.12 -14.80
N SER A 82 0.12 13.86 -14.62
CA SER A 82 0.66 13.06 -15.70
C SER A 82 -0.45 12.56 -16.63
N SER A 83 -0.19 12.63 -17.93
CA SER A 83 -1.05 11.95 -18.91
C SER A 83 -0.87 10.45 -18.75
N ILE A 84 -1.94 9.73 -18.42
CA ILE A 84 -1.93 8.29 -18.20
C ILE A 84 -2.74 7.57 -19.27
N GLN A 85 -2.16 6.50 -19.81
CA GLN A 85 -2.85 5.57 -20.70
C GLN A 85 -3.14 4.27 -19.96
N VAL A 86 -4.36 4.12 -19.47
CA VAL A 86 -4.80 2.87 -18.84
C VAL A 86 -5.00 1.81 -19.92
N ILE A 87 -4.38 0.64 -19.76
CA ILE A 87 -4.43 -0.46 -20.72
C ILE A 87 -5.25 -1.65 -20.22
N ALA A 88 -5.43 -1.78 -18.91
CA ALA A 88 -6.26 -2.78 -18.27
C ALA A 88 -6.57 -2.39 -16.81
N ASN A 89 -7.54 -3.09 -16.20
CA ASN A 89 -7.89 -2.94 -14.80
C ASN A 89 -7.91 -4.29 -14.09
N GLY A 90 -7.70 -4.24 -12.77
CA GLY A 90 -7.81 -5.39 -11.87
C GLY A 90 -8.29 -4.95 -10.48
N LEU A 91 -8.19 -5.83 -9.51
CA LEU A 91 -8.55 -5.53 -8.14
C LEU A 91 -7.41 -4.78 -7.42
N PRO A 92 -7.72 -3.72 -6.65
CA PRO A 92 -6.75 -2.98 -5.85
C PRO A 92 -6.32 -3.81 -4.63
N ALA A 93 -5.41 -4.76 -4.84
CA ALA A 93 -5.09 -5.80 -3.87
C ALA A 93 -4.11 -5.35 -2.77
N SER A 94 -3.16 -4.47 -3.10
CA SER A 94 -2.25 -3.84 -2.14
C SER A 94 -1.96 -2.41 -2.58
N PRO A 95 -2.10 -1.41 -1.68
CA PRO A 95 -2.04 -0.01 -2.07
C PRO A 95 -0.65 0.45 -2.52
N GLY A 96 -0.63 1.57 -3.24
CA GLY A 96 0.56 2.20 -3.78
C GLY A 96 0.66 2.10 -5.29
N ALA A 97 1.60 2.88 -5.86
CA ALA A 97 1.92 2.86 -7.27
C ALA A 97 3.39 2.49 -7.50
N ALA A 98 3.64 1.68 -8.50
CA ALA A 98 4.98 1.30 -8.90
C ALA A 98 5.13 1.22 -10.41
N SER A 99 6.26 1.72 -10.92
CA SER A 99 6.68 1.58 -12.31
C SER A 99 7.87 0.65 -12.40
N GLY A 100 7.93 -0.17 -13.43
CA GLY A 100 9.05 -1.08 -13.63
C GLY A 100 8.95 -1.86 -14.93
N LYS A 101 10.03 -2.59 -15.23
CA LYS A 101 10.08 -3.49 -16.37
C LYS A 101 9.24 -4.73 -16.10
N VAL A 102 8.46 -5.16 -17.05
CA VAL A 102 7.68 -6.40 -16.98
C VAL A 102 8.63 -7.60 -16.96
N VAL A 103 8.42 -8.46 -15.99
CA VAL A 103 9.08 -9.76 -15.88
C VAL A 103 8.04 -10.84 -15.58
N PHE A 104 8.27 -12.05 -16.11
CA PHE A 104 7.32 -13.16 -15.98
C PHE A 104 7.80 -14.27 -15.05
N THR A 105 9.03 -14.19 -14.55
CA THR A 105 9.60 -15.18 -13.63
C THR A 105 10.23 -14.52 -12.41
N SER A 106 10.28 -15.25 -11.31
CA SER A 106 10.88 -14.80 -10.06
C SER A 106 12.39 -14.58 -10.22
N GLU A 107 13.06 -15.48 -10.92
CA GLU A 107 14.52 -15.43 -11.17
C GLU A 107 14.90 -14.17 -11.96
N GLU A 108 14.09 -13.79 -12.94
CA GLU A 108 14.34 -12.58 -13.73
C GLU A 108 14.09 -11.31 -12.90
N ALA A 109 13.07 -11.31 -12.00
CA ALA A 109 12.86 -10.22 -11.07
C ALA A 109 14.06 -10.03 -10.15
N GLU A 110 14.59 -11.11 -9.58
CA GLU A 110 15.77 -11.07 -8.72
C GLU A 110 17.01 -10.61 -9.47
N ARG A 111 17.24 -11.16 -10.67
CA ARG A 111 18.38 -10.79 -11.52
C ARG A 111 18.41 -9.30 -11.84
N LEU A 112 17.28 -8.72 -12.24
CA LEU A 112 17.16 -7.29 -12.55
C LEU A 112 17.24 -6.42 -11.30
N ASN A 113 16.69 -6.88 -10.18
CA ASN A 113 16.81 -6.16 -8.91
C ASN A 113 18.28 -6.07 -8.45
N ASN A 114 19.08 -7.12 -8.63
CA ASN A 114 20.51 -7.10 -8.35
C ASN A 114 21.28 -6.11 -9.26
N MET A 115 20.71 -5.78 -10.42
CA MET A 115 21.20 -4.73 -11.33
C MET A 115 20.58 -3.36 -11.04
N MET A 116 19.92 -3.19 -9.90
CA MET A 116 19.20 -1.96 -9.49
C MET A 116 18.14 -1.49 -10.52
N GLN A 117 17.50 -2.44 -11.21
CA GLN A 117 16.42 -2.16 -12.13
C GLN A 117 15.07 -2.52 -11.51
N ASP A 118 14.17 -1.56 -11.53
CA ASP A 118 12.82 -1.74 -11.00
C ASP A 118 11.99 -2.63 -11.93
N THR A 119 11.30 -3.62 -11.35
CA THR A 119 10.51 -4.60 -12.10
C THR A 119 9.08 -4.68 -11.59
N ILE A 120 8.17 -5.10 -12.47
CA ILE A 120 6.81 -5.53 -12.15
C ILE A 120 6.72 -7.02 -12.48
N LEU A 121 6.49 -7.84 -11.46
CA LEU A 121 6.31 -9.28 -11.62
C LEU A 121 4.89 -9.56 -12.11
N VAL A 122 4.78 -10.16 -13.30
CA VAL A 122 3.50 -10.45 -13.95
C VAL A 122 3.29 -11.96 -13.98
N ARG A 123 2.23 -12.43 -13.32
CA ARG A 123 1.92 -13.87 -13.22
C ARG A 123 0.45 -14.12 -13.53
N ILE A 124 0.10 -15.35 -13.96
CA ILE A 124 -1.31 -15.77 -13.97
C ILE A 124 -1.81 -15.80 -12.53
N GLU A 125 -1.11 -16.50 -11.67
CA GLU A 125 -1.28 -16.56 -10.21
C GLU A 125 0.11 -16.69 -9.58
N THR A 126 0.29 -16.21 -8.36
CA THR A 126 1.52 -16.43 -7.60
C THR A 126 1.41 -17.65 -6.70
N SER A 127 2.52 -18.32 -6.50
CA SER A 127 2.69 -19.45 -5.58
C SER A 127 3.73 -19.13 -4.49
N PRO A 128 3.89 -19.95 -3.45
CA PRO A 128 4.95 -19.79 -2.46
C PRO A 128 6.36 -19.72 -3.05
N GLU A 129 6.59 -20.34 -4.19
CA GLU A 129 7.87 -20.32 -4.92
C GLU A 129 8.20 -18.93 -5.48
N ASP A 130 7.18 -18.08 -5.69
CA ASP A 130 7.34 -16.73 -6.22
C ASP A 130 7.72 -15.69 -5.15
N ILE A 131 7.79 -16.04 -3.86
CA ILE A 131 7.98 -15.09 -2.76
C ILE A 131 9.26 -14.26 -2.93
N GLN A 132 10.36 -14.84 -3.35
CA GLN A 132 11.63 -14.14 -3.55
C GLN A 132 11.52 -13.12 -4.70
N GLY A 133 10.92 -13.54 -5.82
CA GLY A 133 10.65 -12.65 -6.95
C GLY A 133 9.66 -11.52 -6.60
N MET A 134 8.64 -11.82 -5.80
CA MET A 134 7.71 -10.82 -5.30
C MET A 134 8.39 -9.79 -4.38
N HIS A 135 9.37 -10.24 -3.59
CA HIS A 135 10.18 -9.36 -2.73
C HIS A 135 11.14 -8.50 -3.56
N ALA A 136 11.73 -9.05 -4.61
CA ALA A 136 12.64 -8.34 -5.50
C ALA A 136 11.92 -7.31 -6.38
N ALA A 137 10.69 -7.62 -6.82
CA ALA A 137 9.89 -6.72 -7.66
C ALA A 137 9.39 -5.49 -6.90
N LYS A 138 9.24 -4.37 -7.60
CA LYS A 138 8.62 -3.14 -7.06
C LYS A 138 7.10 -3.24 -6.97
N GLY A 139 6.49 -4.10 -7.78
CA GLY A 139 5.07 -4.32 -7.77
C GLY A 139 4.68 -5.65 -8.41
N ILE A 140 3.46 -6.10 -8.14
CA ILE A 140 2.95 -7.40 -8.55
C ILE A 140 1.64 -7.23 -9.32
N LEU A 141 1.55 -7.92 -10.46
CA LEU A 141 0.37 -7.96 -11.30
C LEU A 141 -0.03 -9.41 -11.54
N THR A 142 -1.30 -9.77 -11.27
CA THR A 142 -1.80 -11.10 -11.59
C THR A 142 -3.06 -11.06 -12.44
N ALA A 143 -3.16 -12.01 -13.39
CA ALA A 143 -4.34 -12.18 -14.23
C ALA A 143 -5.52 -12.76 -13.45
N ARG A 144 -5.24 -13.63 -12.49
CA ARG A 144 -6.22 -14.29 -11.62
C ARG A 144 -5.95 -13.98 -10.15
N GLY A 145 -6.96 -14.25 -9.33
CA GLY A 145 -6.90 -14.06 -7.88
C GLY A 145 -7.78 -12.94 -7.39
N GLY A 146 -8.20 -13.05 -6.14
CA GLY A 146 -9.03 -12.06 -5.44
C GLY A 146 -8.25 -11.30 -4.38
N MET A 147 -8.95 -10.51 -3.58
CA MET A 147 -8.38 -9.74 -2.45
C MET A 147 -7.75 -10.62 -1.35
N THR A 148 -8.06 -11.91 -1.33
CA THR A 148 -7.53 -12.92 -0.41
C THR A 148 -6.59 -13.91 -1.09
N SER A 149 -6.23 -13.70 -2.37
CA SER A 149 -5.27 -14.54 -3.08
C SER A 149 -3.88 -14.46 -2.45
N HIS A 150 -3.03 -15.45 -2.74
CA HIS A 150 -1.64 -15.47 -2.29
C HIS A 150 -0.91 -14.16 -2.67
N ALA A 151 -1.04 -13.71 -3.93
CA ALA A 151 -0.47 -12.45 -4.39
C ALA A 151 -0.90 -11.26 -3.51
N ALA A 152 -2.20 -11.14 -3.24
CA ALA A 152 -2.77 -10.02 -2.48
C ALA A 152 -2.30 -9.99 -1.02
N VAL A 153 -2.29 -11.16 -0.36
CA VAL A 153 -1.91 -11.29 1.05
C VAL A 153 -0.42 -11.03 1.23
N VAL A 154 0.41 -11.68 0.42
CA VAL A 154 1.87 -11.56 0.52
C VAL A 154 2.33 -10.15 0.13
N ALA A 155 1.79 -9.57 -0.96
CA ALA A 155 2.13 -8.21 -1.37
C ALA A 155 1.82 -7.17 -0.28
N ARG A 156 0.66 -7.29 0.39
CA ARG A 156 0.31 -6.43 1.55
C ARG A 156 1.28 -6.61 2.70
N GLY A 157 1.63 -7.84 3.03
CA GLY A 157 2.63 -8.13 4.07
C GLY A 157 4.01 -7.54 3.77
N MET A 158 4.38 -7.47 2.49
CA MET A 158 5.64 -6.88 2.02
C MET A 158 5.56 -5.35 1.78
N GLY A 159 4.37 -4.74 1.88
CA GLY A 159 4.16 -3.33 1.52
C GLY A 159 4.41 -3.04 0.03
N ARG A 160 4.21 -4.02 -0.84
CA ARG A 160 4.39 -3.88 -2.30
C ARG A 160 3.06 -3.60 -2.97
N PRO A 161 2.98 -2.62 -3.90
CA PRO A 161 1.81 -2.41 -4.72
C PRO A 161 1.41 -3.67 -5.47
N CYS A 162 0.11 -3.99 -5.47
CA CYS A 162 -0.39 -5.18 -6.16
C CYS A 162 -1.74 -4.91 -6.82
N VAL A 163 -1.82 -5.26 -8.09
CA VAL A 163 -3.07 -5.37 -8.84
C VAL A 163 -3.32 -6.85 -9.11
N SER A 164 -4.43 -7.39 -8.60
CA SER A 164 -4.76 -8.81 -8.70
C SER A 164 -6.02 -9.03 -9.53
N GLY A 165 -6.13 -10.21 -10.14
CA GLY A 165 -7.35 -10.61 -10.84
C GLY A 165 -7.71 -9.75 -12.05
N SER A 166 -6.73 -9.28 -12.80
CA SER A 166 -6.95 -8.55 -14.05
C SER A 166 -7.32 -9.53 -15.17
N SER A 167 -8.60 -9.80 -15.32
CA SER A 167 -9.10 -10.69 -16.38
C SER A 167 -8.96 -10.11 -17.79
N GLU A 168 -8.59 -8.85 -17.90
CA GLU A 168 -8.35 -8.15 -19.17
C GLU A 168 -6.97 -8.46 -19.76
N ILE A 169 -6.08 -9.14 -19.02
CA ILE A 169 -4.76 -9.52 -19.51
C ILE A 169 -4.69 -11.02 -19.81
N ASP A 170 -4.13 -11.35 -20.97
CA ASP A 170 -3.81 -12.71 -21.41
C ASP A 170 -2.29 -12.91 -21.43
N ILE A 171 -1.78 -13.74 -20.52
CA ILE A 171 -0.33 -13.96 -20.34
C ILE A 171 0.11 -15.18 -21.13
N GLN A 172 1.11 -14.98 -22.00
CA GLN A 172 1.71 -16.00 -22.85
C GLN A 172 3.19 -16.18 -22.45
N TYR A 173 3.47 -17.11 -21.55
CA TYR A 173 4.83 -17.33 -21.03
C TYR A 173 5.83 -17.74 -22.13
N ASP A 174 5.42 -18.58 -23.07
CA ASP A 174 6.28 -19.05 -24.17
C ASP A 174 6.80 -17.89 -25.03
N LYS A 175 6.00 -16.82 -25.17
CA LYS A 175 6.35 -15.62 -25.92
C LYS A 175 6.89 -14.50 -25.04
N LYS A 176 6.88 -14.69 -23.72
CA LYS A 176 7.22 -13.67 -22.75
C LYS A 176 6.47 -12.37 -23.00
N THR A 177 5.15 -12.48 -23.17
CA THR A 177 4.26 -11.33 -23.42
C THR A 177 2.95 -11.47 -22.64
N PHE A 178 2.29 -10.37 -22.42
CA PHE A 178 0.87 -10.37 -22.14
C PHE A 178 0.11 -9.44 -23.08
N LYS A 179 -1.13 -9.76 -23.37
CA LYS A 179 -1.99 -9.02 -24.25
C LYS A 179 -3.16 -8.41 -23.48
N THR A 180 -3.53 -7.21 -23.85
CA THR A 180 -4.79 -6.57 -23.49
C THR A 180 -5.64 -6.42 -24.75
N SER A 181 -6.84 -5.86 -24.63
CA SER A 181 -7.70 -5.61 -25.80
C SER A 181 -7.04 -4.72 -26.89
N SER A 182 -6.08 -3.88 -26.51
CA SER A 182 -5.49 -2.85 -27.39
C SER A 182 -3.97 -2.88 -27.49
N ASN A 183 -3.29 -3.59 -26.58
CA ASN A 183 -1.84 -3.57 -26.48
C ASN A 183 -1.25 -4.97 -26.29
N GLU A 184 -0.05 -5.17 -26.83
CA GLU A 184 0.82 -6.32 -26.54
C GLU A 184 2.06 -5.82 -25.82
N ILE A 185 2.29 -6.30 -24.60
CA ILE A 185 3.39 -5.91 -23.72
C ILE A 185 4.36 -7.06 -23.62
N LYS A 186 5.62 -6.81 -23.87
CA LYS A 186 6.71 -7.80 -23.86
C LYS A 186 7.54 -7.71 -22.59
N GLU A 187 8.27 -8.78 -22.28
CA GLU A 187 9.28 -8.75 -21.23
C GLU A 187 10.27 -7.60 -21.46
N GLY A 188 10.52 -6.81 -20.41
CA GLY A 188 11.37 -5.62 -20.46
C GLY A 188 10.65 -4.32 -20.79
N ASP A 189 9.42 -4.36 -21.32
CA ASP A 189 8.61 -3.14 -21.49
C ASP A 189 8.27 -2.55 -20.12
N ILE A 190 8.13 -1.23 -20.07
CA ILE A 190 7.82 -0.52 -18.83
C ILE A 190 6.31 -0.35 -18.71
N ILE A 191 5.79 -0.75 -17.54
CA ILE A 191 4.42 -0.47 -17.13
C ILE A 191 4.41 0.17 -15.74
N THR A 192 3.31 0.81 -15.42
CA THR A 192 3.00 1.31 -14.09
C THR A 192 1.74 0.64 -13.58
N ILE A 193 1.76 0.14 -12.37
CA ILE A 193 0.57 -0.36 -11.69
C ILE A 193 0.17 0.57 -10.55
N ASP A 194 -1.13 0.76 -10.38
CA ASP A 194 -1.73 1.49 -9.27
C ASP A 194 -2.55 0.52 -8.42
N GLY A 195 -1.93 -0.01 -7.39
CA GLY A 195 -2.55 -0.95 -6.46
C GLY A 195 -3.62 -0.32 -5.58
N SER A 196 -3.73 1.01 -5.55
CA SER A 196 -4.80 1.72 -4.83
C SER A 196 -6.11 1.79 -5.61
N THR A 197 -6.04 1.82 -6.95
CA THR A 197 -7.20 1.92 -7.83
C THR A 197 -7.40 0.70 -8.74
N GLY A 198 -6.40 -0.18 -8.84
CA GLY A 198 -6.43 -1.36 -9.70
C GLY A 198 -6.08 -1.08 -11.17
N ARG A 199 -5.54 0.09 -11.51
CA ARG A 199 -5.20 0.46 -12.90
C ARG A 199 -3.85 -0.09 -13.31
N ILE A 200 -3.76 -0.53 -14.57
CA ILE A 200 -2.52 -0.91 -15.25
C ILE A 200 -2.31 0.11 -16.38
N ILE A 201 -1.15 0.73 -16.39
CA ILE A 201 -0.86 1.91 -17.19
C ILE A 201 0.36 1.63 -18.06
N LEU A 202 0.31 2.03 -19.32
CA LEU A 202 1.42 1.90 -20.26
C LEU A 202 2.53 2.91 -19.92
N GLY A 203 3.76 2.42 -19.90
CA GLY A 203 4.95 3.25 -19.66
C GLY A 203 5.19 3.58 -18.18
N SER A 204 6.19 4.43 -17.96
CA SER A 204 6.56 4.91 -16.62
C SER A 204 5.79 6.18 -16.30
N VAL A 205 5.08 6.16 -15.17
CA VAL A 205 4.40 7.34 -14.64
C VAL A 205 5.14 7.79 -13.37
N PRO A 206 5.44 9.06 -13.20
CA PRO A 206 6.05 9.58 -11.99
C PRO A 206 5.18 9.26 -10.77
N THR A 207 5.82 8.77 -9.72
CA THR A 207 5.17 8.53 -8.45
C THR A 207 5.55 9.59 -7.43
N VAL A 208 4.57 10.08 -6.71
CA VAL A 208 4.78 11.01 -5.60
C VAL A 208 4.95 10.18 -4.33
N LYS A 209 6.08 10.35 -3.66
CA LYS A 209 6.30 9.70 -2.35
C LYS A 209 5.25 10.21 -1.36
N PRO A 210 4.81 9.37 -0.41
CA PRO A 210 3.88 9.79 0.60
C PRO A 210 4.48 10.93 1.41
N GLU A 211 3.91 12.12 1.29
CA GLU A 211 4.19 13.21 2.18
C GLU A 211 3.23 13.12 3.35
N ILE A 212 3.74 12.74 4.51
CA ILE A 212 3.02 12.88 5.77
C ILE A 212 2.82 14.37 6.00
N SER A 213 1.68 14.88 5.53
CA SER A 213 1.36 16.32 5.65
C SER A 213 1.38 16.74 7.12
N GLY A 214 1.69 18.03 7.39
CA GLY A 214 1.62 18.56 8.74
C GLY A 214 0.23 18.41 9.38
N ASP A 215 -0.82 18.31 8.57
CA ASP A 215 -2.20 18.08 9.04
C ASP A 215 -2.43 16.60 9.41
N PHE A 216 -1.87 15.66 8.67
CA PHE A 216 -1.84 14.25 9.08
C PHE A 216 -1.15 14.08 10.44
N SER A 217 0.02 14.68 10.63
CA SER A 217 0.75 14.64 11.90
C SER A 217 -0.03 15.29 13.06
N LYS A 218 -0.86 16.30 12.79
CA LYS A 218 -1.76 16.89 13.81
C LYS A 218 -2.87 15.93 14.18
N LEU A 219 -3.52 15.31 13.18
CA LEU A 219 -4.58 14.32 13.38
C LEU A 219 -4.06 13.14 14.20
N MET A 220 -2.89 12.59 13.84
CA MET A 220 -2.28 11.50 14.58
C MET A 220 -1.96 11.86 16.03
N ARG A 221 -1.44 13.05 16.30
CA ARG A 221 -1.24 13.52 17.69
C ARG A 221 -2.53 13.62 18.48
N TRP A 222 -3.64 13.99 17.84
CA TRP A 222 -4.94 13.98 18.52
C TRP A 222 -5.41 12.56 18.81
N ALA A 223 -5.26 11.65 17.85
CA ALA A 223 -5.56 10.23 18.03
C ALA A 223 -4.72 9.61 19.17
N ASP A 224 -3.41 9.91 19.23
CA ASP A 224 -2.53 9.46 20.30
C ASP A 224 -2.95 9.94 21.70
N ASN A 225 -3.51 11.13 21.80
CA ASN A 225 -4.02 11.65 23.09
C ASN A 225 -5.34 10.99 23.53
N ILE A 226 -6.10 10.43 22.59
CA ILE A 226 -7.43 9.82 22.84
C ILE A 226 -7.30 8.32 23.07
N ARG A 227 -6.43 7.65 22.34
CA ARG A 227 -6.26 6.20 22.40
C ARG A 227 -5.79 5.72 23.78
N LYS A 228 -6.28 4.56 24.18
CA LYS A 228 -5.88 3.88 25.42
C LYS A 228 -4.86 2.77 25.17
N LEU A 229 -4.98 2.11 24.00
CA LEU A 229 -4.10 1.02 23.61
C LEU A 229 -2.78 1.56 23.05
N LYS A 230 -1.69 0.88 23.37
CA LYS A 230 -0.37 1.12 22.81
C LYS A 230 -0.16 0.24 21.58
N ILE A 231 0.65 0.73 20.65
CA ILE A 231 0.98 0.00 19.43
C ILE A 231 2.29 -0.75 19.62
N ARG A 232 2.24 -2.06 19.37
CA ARG A 232 3.39 -2.93 19.34
C ARG A 232 3.52 -3.53 17.94
N THR A 233 4.74 -3.70 17.48
CA THR A 233 5.04 -4.29 16.17
C THR A 233 5.89 -5.53 16.30
N ASN A 234 5.84 -6.41 15.30
CA ASN A 234 6.80 -7.49 15.19
C ASN A 234 8.13 -6.91 14.68
N SER A 235 9.22 -7.33 15.28
CA SER A 235 10.56 -6.88 14.91
C SER A 235 11.58 -7.94 15.29
N GLU A 236 12.44 -8.30 14.36
CA GLU A 236 13.37 -9.43 14.49
C GLU A 236 14.82 -8.99 14.35
N THR A 237 15.05 -7.85 13.70
CA THR A 237 16.38 -7.28 13.51
C THR A 237 16.52 -5.88 14.13
N PRO A 238 17.74 -5.40 14.42
CA PRO A 238 17.96 -4.02 14.86
C PRO A 238 17.42 -2.99 13.85
N GLN A 239 17.51 -3.28 12.55
CA GLN A 239 17.01 -2.40 11.49
C GLN A 239 15.48 -2.32 11.51
N ASP A 240 14.79 -3.46 11.66
CA ASP A 240 13.33 -3.49 11.78
C ASP A 240 12.87 -2.71 13.00
N THR A 241 13.57 -2.88 14.14
CA THR A 241 13.26 -2.17 15.38
C THR A 241 13.40 -0.66 15.21
N LYS A 242 14.45 -0.20 14.50
CA LYS A 242 14.63 1.21 14.20
C LYS A 242 13.50 1.73 13.31
N THR A 243 13.20 1.02 12.22
CA THR A 243 12.11 1.36 11.31
C THR A 243 10.77 1.41 12.04
N ALA A 244 10.48 0.40 12.86
CA ALA A 244 9.27 0.33 13.68
C ALA A 244 9.13 1.54 14.62
N ARG A 245 10.22 1.93 15.29
CA ARG A 245 10.26 3.10 16.16
C ARG A 245 10.03 4.40 15.38
N ASP A 246 10.63 4.53 14.22
CA ASP A 246 10.48 5.71 13.35
C ASP A 246 9.02 5.84 12.85
N PHE A 247 8.31 4.72 12.69
CA PHE A 247 6.88 4.67 12.42
C PHE A 247 5.98 4.86 13.64
N GLY A 248 6.56 5.04 14.84
CA GLY A 248 5.82 5.34 16.06
C GLY A 248 5.38 4.14 16.89
N ALA A 249 5.96 2.97 16.69
CA ALA A 249 5.74 1.83 17.58
C ALA A 249 6.29 2.10 18.98
N GLU A 250 5.54 1.68 20.00
CA GLU A 250 5.85 1.90 21.41
C GLU A 250 6.45 0.67 22.10
N GLY A 251 6.59 -0.42 21.36
CA GLY A 251 7.21 -1.64 21.85
C GLY A 251 7.18 -2.76 20.82
N ILE A 252 7.85 -3.87 21.16
CA ILE A 252 7.87 -5.08 20.35
C ILE A 252 6.72 -5.98 20.79
N GLY A 253 5.93 -6.45 19.83
CA GLY A 253 4.84 -7.43 20.03
C GLY A 253 5.37 -8.85 20.01
N LEU A 254 5.99 -9.25 18.89
CA LEU A 254 6.61 -10.54 18.70
C LEU A 254 8.01 -10.36 18.10
N CYS A 255 8.97 -11.10 18.66
CA CYS A 255 10.29 -11.29 18.08
C CYS A 255 10.47 -12.80 17.88
N ARG A 256 10.56 -13.23 16.61
CA ARG A 256 10.81 -14.63 16.27
C ARG A 256 12.30 -14.90 16.35
N THR A 257 12.75 -15.41 17.48
CA THR A 257 14.18 -15.67 17.71
C THR A 257 14.73 -16.73 16.78
N GLU A 258 13.87 -17.63 16.27
CA GLU A 258 14.24 -18.62 15.25
C GLU A 258 14.78 -17.98 13.96
N HIS A 259 14.29 -16.81 13.58
CA HIS A 259 14.80 -16.07 12.41
C HIS A 259 16.23 -15.56 12.61
N MET A 260 16.64 -15.35 13.85
CA MET A 260 18.03 -14.97 14.16
C MET A 260 19.01 -16.11 13.92
N PHE A 261 18.52 -17.34 13.90
CA PHE A 261 19.35 -18.55 13.68
C PHE A 261 19.58 -18.84 12.20
N PHE A 262 18.79 -18.27 11.29
CA PHE A 262 18.93 -18.46 9.85
C PHE A 262 19.99 -17.54 9.21
N ASP A 263 20.62 -16.68 9.99
CA ASP A 263 21.77 -15.89 9.56
C ASP A 263 22.91 -16.82 9.12
N GLU A 264 23.53 -16.54 7.98
CA GLU A 264 24.56 -17.41 7.36
C GLU A 264 25.72 -17.71 8.33
N GLU A 265 26.09 -16.76 9.19
CA GLU A 265 27.16 -16.94 10.18
C GLU A 265 26.72 -17.83 11.36
N ARG A 266 25.45 -17.91 11.67
CA ARG A 266 24.91 -18.58 12.86
C ARG A 266 24.34 -19.95 12.56
N ILE A 267 23.81 -20.16 11.36
CA ILE A 267 23.08 -21.40 11.00
C ILE A 267 23.92 -22.65 11.22
N LEU A 268 25.23 -22.58 10.96
CA LEU A 268 26.13 -23.71 11.15
C LEU A 268 26.24 -24.09 12.63
N SER A 269 26.50 -23.12 13.51
CA SER A 269 26.57 -23.35 14.95
C SER A 269 25.26 -23.84 15.56
N VAL A 270 24.12 -23.36 15.04
CA VAL A 270 22.79 -23.81 15.47
C VAL A 270 22.55 -25.27 15.05
N ARG A 271 22.96 -25.65 13.84
CA ARG A 271 22.89 -27.06 13.37
C ARG A 271 23.78 -27.95 14.23
N GLU A 272 25.01 -27.55 14.51
CA GLU A 272 25.92 -28.28 15.38
C GLU A 272 25.31 -28.46 16.78
N MET A 273 24.76 -27.41 17.36
CA MET A 273 24.11 -27.48 18.65
C MET A 273 22.93 -28.47 18.67
N ILE A 274 22.06 -28.41 17.67
CA ILE A 274 20.92 -29.32 17.54
C ILE A 274 21.40 -30.78 17.40
N CYS A 275 22.40 -31.04 16.56
CA CYS A 275 22.98 -32.36 16.38
C CYS A 275 23.62 -32.88 17.67
N LEU A 276 24.36 -32.04 18.42
CA LEU A 276 24.97 -32.41 19.68
C LEU A 276 23.91 -32.74 20.76
N LEU A 277 22.82 -32.02 20.84
CA LEU A 277 21.72 -32.31 21.75
C LEU A 277 21.06 -33.65 21.41
N TYR A 278 20.94 -33.98 20.13
CA TYR A 278 20.39 -35.28 19.69
C TYR A 278 21.31 -36.45 20.01
N THR A 279 22.63 -36.26 19.89
CA THR A 279 23.62 -37.30 20.18
C THR A 279 23.85 -37.50 21.67
N SER A 280 23.56 -36.49 22.51
CA SER A 280 23.70 -36.62 23.97
C SER A 280 22.50 -37.31 24.64
N ASP A 281 21.33 -37.33 24.00
CA ASP A 281 20.10 -37.93 24.61
C ASP A 281 19.74 -39.28 23.97
N ALA A 282 20.36 -39.67 22.91
CA ALA A 282 20.14 -40.96 22.27
C ALA A 282 21.34 -41.88 22.53
N ALA A 283 21.16 -42.83 23.40
CA ALA A 283 22.09 -43.94 23.57
C ALA A 283 22.11 -44.87 22.38
N ASP A 284 21.65 -44.50 21.19
CA ASP A 284 21.76 -45.29 20.00
C ASP A 284 21.52 -44.45 18.73
N GLU A 285 22.57 -44.37 17.94
CA GLU A 285 22.61 -44.28 16.46
C GLU A 285 21.57 -43.39 15.77
N VAL A 286 21.80 -42.07 15.71
CA VAL A 286 21.34 -41.32 14.54
C VAL A 286 22.48 -40.46 14.01
N ALA A 287 23.03 -40.85 12.89
CA ALA A 287 23.93 -40.00 12.12
C ALA A 287 23.20 -38.73 11.71
N CYS A 288 23.69 -37.60 12.11
CA CYS A 288 23.31 -36.32 11.52
C CYS A 288 23.79 -36.29 10.07
N VAL A 289 22.92 -36.46 9.10
CA VAL A 289 23.17 -36.30 7.66
C VAL A 289 22.84 -34.90 7.25
#